data_0128a07721c01ebd1a8d8f3085b0c29f
#
_entry.id   0128a07721c01ebd1a8d8f3085b0c29f
#
_cell.length_a   1.000
_cell.length_b   1.000
_cell.length_c   1.000
_cell.angle_alpha   90.00
_cell.angle_beta   90.00
_cell.angle_gamma   90.00
#
_symmetry.space_group_name_H-M   'P 1'
#
loop_
_entity.id
_entity.type
_entity.pdbx_description
1 polymer ?
#
loop_
_entity_poly.entity_id
_entity_poly.type
_entity_poly.pdbx_seq_one_letter_code
_entity_poly.pdbx_strand_id
1 'polypeptide(L)'
;PRSLPRTHYKDKEMAAAELTPFYYDLHIHTCLSPCGENDMTPATVAGLSALAGLDIIAICDHNTAGNVQAVQQAAAALAPGLLVIPGIELTCAEELHMVCLFPTAEAAEAAGEEIYAALPPISNREEIFGAQLLMDAEDNELGRLEKLLSNATFLSIDDAPALAARYGGFCYPAHIDRDSMSVLAALGEVPDHLGFHTVEIADPEKFFIGGRNASYPEKYHILTCSDAHRTEALLPDASHA
;
A
#
# COMPACT_ATOMS: atom_id res chain seq x y z
N PRO A 1 -34.53 38.08 -45.98
CA PRO A 1 -34.00 37.14 -45.02
C PRO A 1 -32.51 37.43 -44.85
N ARG A 2 -32.15 37.88 -43.65
CA ARG A 2 -30.77 38.21 -43.30
C ARG A 2 -30.09 36.93 -42.85
N SER A 3 -29.02 36.56 -43.54
CA SER A 3 -28.12 35.46 -43.17
C SER A 3 -27.27 35.87 -41.95
N LEU A 4 -27.31 35.06 -40.87
CA LEU A 4 -26.43 35.18 -39.71
C LEU A 4 -25.00 34.72 -40.07
N PRO A 5 -23.95 35.36 -39.55
CA PRO A 5 -22.58 34.96 -39.80
C PRO A 5 -22.27 33.67 -39.06
N ARG A 6 -21.68 32.70 -39.79
CA ARG A 6 -21.06 31.49 -39.21
C ARG A 6 -19.80 31.89 -38.47
N THR A 7 -19.82 31.82 -37.15
CA THR A 7 -18.63 31.90 -36.34
C THR A 7 -17.81 30.61 -36.56
N HIS A 8 -16.65 30.77 -37.19
CA HIS A 8 -15.62 29.72 -37.22
C HIS A 8 -15.07 29.55 -35.82
N TYR A 9 -15.48 28.48 -35.14
CA TYR A 9 -14.76 27.96 -33.99
C TYR A 9 -13.44 27.38 -34.52
N LYS A 10 -12.34 28.09 -34.32
CA LYS A 10 -11.01 27.55 -34.54
C LYS A 10 -10.82 26.48 -33.46
N ASP A 11 -10.77 25.23 -33.88
CA ASP A 11 -10.25 24.13 -33.07
C ASP A 11 -8.83 24.52 -32.62
N LYS A 12 -8.70 24.96 -31.39
CA LYS A 12 -7.39 24.94 -30.72
C LYS A 12 -7.04 23.47 -30.54
N GLU A 13 -6.14 22.96 -31.35
CA GLU A 13 -5.38 21.76 -31.00
C GLU A 13 -4.81 22.02 -29.60
N MET A 14 -5.40 21.38 -28.61
CA MET A 14 -4.75 21.24 -27.31
C MET A 14 -3.51 20.41 -27.57
N ALA A 15 -2.33 21.03 -27.48
CA ALA A 15 -1.09 20.30 -27.45
C ALA A 15 -1.25 19.22 -26.37
N ALA A 16 -1.01 17.95 -26.74
CA ALA A 16 -0.97 16.85 -25.78
C ALA A 16 0.03 17.27 -24.71
N ALA A 17 -0.45 17.43 -23.48
CA ALA A 17 0.43 17.65 -22.36
C ALA A 17 1.38 16.44 -22.33
N GLU A 18 2.68 16.67 -22.41
CA GLU A 18 3.66 15.62 -22.17
C GLU A 18 3.43 15.12 -20.74
N LEU A 19 2.95 13.88 -20.61
CA LEU A 19 2.77 13.24 -19.32
C LEU A 19 4.17 12.90 -18.77
N THR A 20 4.47 13.40 -17.60
CA THR A 20 5.68 13.00 -16.87
C THR A 20 5.37 11.69 -16.15
N PRO A 21 6.16 10.63 -16.37
CA PRO A 21 5.98 9.38 -15.62
C PRO A 21 6.32 9.59 -14.15
N PHE A 22 5.58 8.94 -13.25
CA PHE A 22 5.89 8.82 -11.84
C PHE A 22 6.20 7.36 -11.52
N TYR A 23 7.25 7.15 -10.74
CA TYR A 23 7.62 5.84 -10.22
C TYR A 23 7.06 5.67 -8.82
N TYR A 24 6.39 4.55 -8.57
CA TYR A 24 5.70 4.32 -7.30
C TYR A 24 5.95 2.93 -6.74
N ASP A 25 5.83 2.84 -5.41
CA ASP A 25 5.66 1.60 -4.68
C ASP A 25 4.63 1.82 -3.56
N LEU A 26 3.45 1.26 -3.71
CA LEU A 26 2.32 1.51 -2.81
C LEU A 26 2.13 0.42 -1.76
N HIS A 27 3.17 -0.41 -1.52
CA HIS A 27 3.13 -1.46 -0.52
C HIS A 27 4.52 -1.71 0.06
N ILE A 28 4.87 -0.96 1.11
CA ILE A 28 6.15 -1.05 1.81
C ILE A 28 5.88 -1.18 3.30
N HIS A 29 6.57 -2.11 3.96
CA HIS A 29 6.55 -2.29 5.41
C HIS A 29 7.72 -1.60 6.09
N THR A 30 7.53 -1.24 7.36
CA THR A 30 8.61 -0.77 8.24
C THR A 30 8.98 -1.84 9.26
N CYS A 31 9.94 -1.53 10.13
CA CYS A 31 10.29 -2.35 11.29
C CYS A 31 9.15 -2.48 12.33
N LEU A 32 8.00 -1.87 12.08
CA LEU A 32 6.79 -2.05 12.88
C LEU A 32 6.05 -3.36 12.54
N SER A 33 6.13 -3.79 11.30
CA SER A 33 5.64 -5.12 10.90
C SER A 33 6.56 -6.21 11.44
N PRO A 34 6.04 -7.25 12.15
CA PRO A 34 6.89 -8.25 12.80
C PRO A 34 7.73 -9.07 11.82
N CYS A 35 7.31 -9.18 10.56
CA CYS A 35 8.05 -9.80 9.46
C CYS A 35 9.04 -8.85 8.77
N GLY A 36 8.99 -7.54 9.09
CA GLY A 36 9.94 -6.55 8.61
C GLY A 36 11.28 -6.64 9.33
N GLU A 37 12.36 -6.44 8.61
CA GLU A 37 13.69 -6.35 9.23
C GLU A 37 13.82 -5.07 10.08
N ASN A 38 14.59 -5.14 11.15
CA ASN A 38 14.72 -4.02 12.10
C ASN A 38 15.36 -2.77 11.50
N ASP A 39 16.05 -2.87 10.38
CA ASP A 39 16.64 -1.76 9.64
C ASP A 39 15.68 -1.10 8.64
N MET A 40 14.46 -1.61 8.49
CA MET A 40 13.36 -0.95 7.79
C MET A 40 12.81 0.23 8.61
N THR A 41 13.70 1.08 9.08
CA THR A 41 13.36 2.25 9.89
C THR A 41 12.79 3.40 9.04
N PRO A 42 12.07 4.37 9.62
CA PRO A 42 11.48 5.49 8.90
C PRO A 42 12.47 6.24 8.00
N ALA A 43 13.66 6.60 8.51
CA ALA A 43 14.66 7.32 7.72
C ALA A 43 15.29 6.42 6.63
N THR A 44 15.52 5.13 6.94
CA THR A 44 16.02 4.15 5.96
C THR A 44 15.04 3.98 4.81
N VAL A 45 13.76 3.75 5.09
CA VAL A 45 12.73 3.58 4.05
C VAL A 45 12.62 4.82 3.18
N ALA A 46 12.52 6.01 3.77
CA ALA A 46 12.46 7.27 3.01
C ALA A 46 13.70 7.48 2.14
N GLY A 47 14.90 7.27 2.71
CA GLY A 47 16.17 7.47 2.02
C GLY A 47 16.38 6.49 0.86
N LEU A 48 16.14 5.19 1.08
CA LEU A 48 16.32 4.16 0.06
C LEU A 48 15.28 4.28 -1.06
N SER A 49 14.03 4.59 -0.75
CA SER A 49 12.99 4.84 -1.75
C SER A 49 13.37 6.00 -2.68
N ALA A 50 13.89 7.09 -2.13
CA ALA A 50 14.38 8.22 -2.91
C ALA A 50 15.61 7.86 -3.76
N LEU A 51 16.55 7.08 -3.22
CA LEU A 51 17.72 6.57 -3.96
C LEU A 51 17.31 5.62 -5.09
N ALA A 52 16.25 4.86 -4.91
CA ALA A 52 15.65 4.01 -5.95
C ALA A 52 14.95 4.82 -7.06
N GLY A 53 14.79 6.13 -6.87
CA GLY A 53 14.13 7.01 -7.83
C GLY A 53 12.62 6.95 -7.79
N LEU A 54 12.03 6.51 -6.66
CA LEU A 54 10.60 6.53 -6.46
C LEU A 54 10.12 7.96 -6.19
N ASP A 55 8.99 8.32 -6.78
CA ASP A 55 8.30 9.60 -6.57
C ASP A 55 7.20 9.47 -5.51
N ILE A 56 6.59 8.27 -5.41
CA ILE A 56 5.44 8.00 -4.55
C ILE A 56 5.65 6.65 -3.86
N ILE A 57 5.49 6.63 -2.54
CA ILE A 57 5.44 5.37 -1.77
C ILE A 57 4.22 5.34 -0.87
N ALA A 58 3.78 4.14 -0.46
CA ALA A 58 2.84 4.00 0.65
C ALA A 58 3.42 3.08 1.72
N ILE A 59 3.22 3.47 2.98
CA ILE A 59 3.62 2.67 4.14
C ILE A 59 2.42 1.88 4.60
N CYS A 60 2.54 0.56 4.57
CA CYS A 60 1.45 -0.39 4.75
C CYS A 60 1.79 -1.45 5.80
N ASP A 61 2.19 -1.04 7.01
CA ASP A 61 2.45 -1.99 8.09
C ASP A 61 1.20 -2.82 8.42
N HIS A 62 1.40 -4.07 8.85
CA HIS A 62 0.30 -4.96 9.22
C HIS A 62 -0.56 -4.36 10.33
N ASN A 63 -1.84 -4.19 10.05
CA ASN A 63 -2.89 -3.83 11.00
C ASN A 63 -2.66 -2.57 11.84
N THR A 64 -1.78 -1.66 11.40
CA THR A 64 -1.46 -0.40 12.09
C THR A 64 -0.84 0.64 11.15
N ALA A 65 -0.95 1.93 11.51
CA ALA A 65 -0.28 3.04 10.82
C ALA A 65 0.80 3.71 11.70
N GLY A 66 1.29 3.03 12.73
CA GLY A 66 2.09 3.65 13.80
C GLY A 66 3.38 4.34 13.36
N ASN A 67 4.03 3.91 12.26
CA ASN A 67 5.25 4.53 11.73
C ASN A 67 5.00 5.45 10.52
N VAL A 68 3.77 5.58 10.04
CA VAL A 68 3.44 6.39 8.84
C VAL A 68 3.90 7.84 9.00
N GLN A 69 3.55 8.48 10.11
CA GLN A 69 3.92 9.89 10.36
C GLN A 69 5.45 10.06 10.44
N ALA A 70 6.14 9.11 11.06
CA ALA A 70 7.60 9.12 11.16
C ALA A 70 8.26 9.05 9.77
N VAL A 71 7.77 8.17 8.88
CA VAL A 71 8.26 8.09 7.50
C VAL A 71 7.96 9.37 6.72
N GLN A 72 6.78 9.99 6.88
CA GLN A 72 6.46 11.26 6.24
C GLN A 72 7.41 12.38 6.68
N GLN A 73 7.71 12.46 7.99
CA GLN A 73 8.64 13.44 8.54
C GLN A 73 10.07 13.19 8.07
N ALA A 74 10.52 11.94 8.05
CA ALA A 74 11.82 11.55 7.52
C ALA A 74 11.94 11.90 6.03
N ALA A 75 10.93 11.61 5.22
CA ALA A 75 10.88 11.95 3.79
C ALA A 75 10.92 13.47 3.58
N ALA A 76 10.18 14.25 4.37
CA ALA A 76 10.22 15.71 4.29
C ALA A 76 11.62 16.29 4.57
N ALA A 77 12.39 15.65 5.44
CA ALA A 77 13.73 16.08 5.81
C ALA A 77 14.81 15.60 4.81
N LEU A 78 14.73 14.34 4.36
CA LEU A 78 15.80 13.67 3.58
C LEU A 78 15.51 13.66 2.08
N ALA A 79 14.25 13.60 1.67
CA ALA A 79 13.80 13.40 0.30
C ALA A 79 12.54 14.24 0.00
N PRO A 80 12.62 15.59 0.00
CA PRO A 80 11.43 16.47 -0.03
C PRO A 80 10.58 16.35 -1.31
N GLY A 81 11.04 15.60 -2.33
CA GLY A 81 10.27 15.27 -3.53
C GLY A 81 9.48 13.98 -3.44
N LEU A 82 9.72 13.15 -2.42
CA LEU A 82 9.06 11.86 -2.22
C LEU A 82 7.69 12.06 -1.55
N LEU A 83 6.62 11.65 -2.21
CA LEU A 83 5.28 11.62 -1.62
C LEU A 83 5.09 10.31 -0.84
N VAL A 84 4.79 10.42 0.45
CA VAL A 84 4.48 9.26 1.30
C VAL A 84 2.98 9.22 1.59
N ILE A 85 2.29 8.23 1.02
CA ILE A 85 0.87 7.98 1.23
C ILE A 85 0.69 7.15 2.50
N PRO A 86 -0.19 7.59 3.43
CA PRO A 86 -0.55 6.80 4.60
C PRO A 86 -1.33 5.55 4.21
N GLY A 87 -0.89 4.40 4.71
CA GLY A 87 -1.54 3.12 4.44
C GLY A 87 -1.51 2.17 5.62
N ILE A 88 -2.23 1.08 5.48
CA ILE A 88 -2.26 -0.08 6.38
C ILE A 88 -2.50 -1.31 5.53
N GLU A 89 -1.74 -2.38 5.76
CA GLU A 89 -2.12 -3.70 5.26
C GLU A 89 -2.98 -4.40 6.31
N LEU A 90 -4.30 -4.41 6.06
CA LEU A 90 -5.27 -5.09 6.90
C LEU A 90 -5.24 -6.59 6.63
N THR A 91 -5.03 -7.41 7.67
CA THR A 91 -5.25 -8.85 7.61
C THR A 91 -6.69 -9.16 8.00
N CYS A 92 -7.50 -9.56 7.04
CA CYS A 92 -8.92 -9.91 7.24
C CYS A 92 -9.09 -11.25 7.96
N ALA A 93 -10.29 -11.47 8.50
CA ALA A 93 -10.66 -12.71 9.22
C ALA A 93 -10.53 -13.97 8.34
N GLU A 94 -10.64 -13.83 7.03
CA GLU A 94 -10.46 -14.89 6.03
C GLU A 94 -8.98 -15.22 5.74
N GLU A 95 -8.03 -14.64 6.48
CA GLU A 95 -6.58 -14.80 6.28
C GLU A 95 -6.15 -14.33 4.87
N LEU A 96 -6.62 -13.16 4.48
CA LEU A 96 -6.21 -12.45 3.26
C LEU A 96 -5.84 -11.00 3.59
N HIS A 97 -5.02 -10.38 2.74
CA HIS A 97 -4.53 -9.04 2.93
C HIS A 97 -5.25 -8.02 2.04
N MET A 98 -5.52 -6.85 2.62
CA MET A 98 -6.09 -5.70 1.94
C MET A 98 -5.20 -4.47 2.19
N VAL A 99 -4.69 -3.84 1.15
CA VAL A 99 -4.06 -2.53 1.28
C VAL A 99 -5.15 -1.48 1.40
N CYS A 100 -5.11 -0.72 2.50
CA CYS A 100 -5.98 0.41 2.77
C CYS A 100 -5.14 1.69 2.70
N LEU A 101 -5.48 2.64 1.83
CA LEU A 101 -4.78 3.92 1.68
C LEU A 101 -5.67 5.07 2.16
N PHE A 102 -5.06 6.06 2.81
CA PHE A 102 -5.75 7.15 3.48
C PHE A 102 -5.23 8.53 3.03
N PRO A 103 -6.06 9.58 3.13
CA PRO A 103 -5.67 10.92 2.68
C PRO A 103 -4.65 11.61 3.60
N THR A 104 -4.62 11.25 4.88
CA THR A 104 -3.72 11.85 5.87
C THR A 104 -3.23 10.81 6.88
N ALA A 105 -2.11 11.09 7.56
CA ALA A 105 -1.59 10.22 8.63
C ALA A 105 -2.59 10.07 9.77
N GLU A 106 -3.25 11.15 10.16
CA GLU A 106 -4.25 11.13 11.24
C GLU A 106 -5.44 10.22 10.88
N ALA A 107 -5.87 10.21 9.61
CA ALA A 107 -6.92 9.31 9.14
C ALA A 107 -6.47 7.84 9.19
N ALA A 108 -5.22 7.57 8.78
CA ALA A 108 -4.64 6.22 8.84
C ALA A 108 -4.46 5.76 10.30
N GLU A 109 -3.98 6.62 11.19
CA GLU A 109 -3.82 6.33 12.62
C GLU A 109 -5.16 5.99 13.26
N ALA A 110 -6.21 6.81 13.01
CA ALA A 110 -7.55 6.56 13.55
C ALA A 110 -8.16 5.24 13.03
N ALA A 111 -7.96 4.92 11.73
CA ALA A 111 -8.33 3.62 11.17
C ALA A 111 -7.50 2.49 11.80
N GLY A 112 -6.19 2.71 12.00
CA GLY A 112 -5.27 1.76 12.62
C GLY A 112 -5.63 1.42 14.07
N GLU A 113 -6.11 2.39 14.86
CA GLU A 113 -6.61 2.15 16.22
C GLU A 113 -7.82 1.19 16.21
N GLU A 114 -8.77 1.39 15.28
CA GLU A 114 -9.92 0.51 15.14
C GLU A 114 -9.51 -0.90 14.70
N ILE A 115 -8.61 -0.99 13.71
CA ILE A 115 -8.07 -2.26 13.21
C ILE A 115 -7.29 -2.99 14.32
N TYR A 116 -6.41 -2.28 15.03
CA TYR A 116 -5.64 -2.85 16.15
C TYR A 116 -6.55 -3.34 17.28
N ALA A 117 -7.64 -2.62 17.56
CA ALA A 117 -8.65 -3.07 18.55
C ALA A 117 -9.32 -4.38 18.13
N ALA A 118 -9.52 -4.60 16.82
CA ALA A 118 -10.08 -5.82 16.25
C ALA A 118 -9.10 -7.00 16.19
N LEU A 119 -7.82 -6.83 16.51
CA LEU A 119 -6.87 -7.93 16.66
C LEU A 119 -7.20 -8.80 17.88
N PRO A 120 -7.04 -10.13 17.78
CA PRO A 120 -7.13 -11.01 18.95
C PRO A 120 -6.09 -10.60 20.01
N PRO A 121 -6.35 -10.84 21.30
CA PRO A 121 -5.46 -10.45 22.39
C PRO A 121 -4.29 -11.45 22.54
N ILE A 122 -3.54 -11.62 21.47
CA ILE A 122 -2.36 -12.51 21.41
C ILE A 122 -1.14 -11.61 21.40
N SER A 123 -0.30 -11.72 22.43
CA SER A 123 0.95 -10.94 22.52
C SER A 123 1.97 -11.40 21.50
N ASN A 124 2.70 -10.45 20.94
CA ASN A 124 3.84 -10.75 20.08
C ASN A 124 4.93 -11.49 20.86
N ARG A 125 5.56 -12.46 20.21
CA ARG A 125 6.77 -13.14 20.69
C ARG A 125 7.92 -12.80 19.76
N GLU A 126 8.67 -11.77 20.12
CA GLU A 126 9.72 -11.19 19.28
C GLU A 126 10.78 -12.21 18.84
N GLU A 127 11.08 -13.18 19.70
CA GLU A 127 12.02 -14.25 19.40
C GLU A 127 11.57 -15.22 18.29
N ILE A 128 10.28 -15.14 17.92
CA ILE A 128 9.66 -15.97 16.86
C ILE A 128 9.27 -15.14 15.66
N PHE A 129 8.59 -14.00 15.90
CA PHE A 129 7.93 -13.22 14.85
C PHE A 129 8.68 -11.94 14.47
N GLY A 130 9.69 -11.54 15.25
CA GLY A 130 10.37 -10.26 15.11
C GLY A 130 9.79 -9.17 15.99
N ALA A 131 10.50 -8.07 16.11
CA ALA A 131 10.07 -6.90 16.86
C ALA A 131 8.96 -6.14 16.12
N GLN A 132 8.25 -5.29 16.85
CA GLN A 132 7.21 -4.40 16.33
C GLN A 132 7.52 -3.00 16.82
N LEU A 133 8.52 -2.36 16.16
CA LEU A 133 9.18 -1.16 16.65
C LEU A 133 8.42 0.10 16.22
N LEU A 134 7.92 0.87 17.19
CA LEU A 134 7.49 2.25 16.97
C LEU A 134 8.71 3.15 16.97
N MET A 135 8.88 3.93 15.93
CA MET A 135 10.05 4.80 15.72
C MET A 135 9.62 6.26 15.52
N ASP A 136 10.55 7.19 15.79
CA ASP A 136 10.44 8.56 15.29
C ASP A 136 11.13 8.73 13.92
N ALA A 137 11.12 9.96 13.40
CA ALA A 137 11.71 10.29 12.11
C ALA A 137 13.25 10.23 12.09
N GLU A 138 13.89 10.24 13.23
CA GLU A 138 15.33 10.11 13.43
C GLU A 138 15.77 8.69 13.81
N ASP A 139 14.86 7.71 13.64
CA ASP A 139 15.07 6.29 13.92
C ASP A 139 15.33 5.96 15.42
N ASN A 140 14.82 6.80 16.34
CA ASN A 140 14.84 6.45 17.75
C ASN A 140 13.62 5.56 18.08
N GLU A 141 13.84 4.47 18.80
CA GLU A 141 12.75 3.62 19.29
C GLU A 141 11.90 4.37 20.35
N LEU A 142 10.60 4.51 20.06
CA LEU A 142 9.62 5.12 20.96
C LEU A 142 8.90 4.08 21.81
N GLY A 143 8.86 2.84 21.36
CA GLY A 143 8.18 1.74 22.04
C GLY A 143 7.90 0.57 21.11
N ARG A 144 7.03 -0.33 21.59
CA ARG A 144 6.66 -1.57 20.86
C ARG A 144 5.18 -1.85 21.02
N LEU A 145 4.55 -2.39 19.99
CA LEU A 145 3.17 -2.82 20.07
C LEU A 145 3.07 -4.24 20.67
N GLU A 146 2.10 -4.43 21.55
CA GLU A 146 1.97 -5.65 22.33
C GLU A 146 1.31 -6.80 21.55
N LYS A 147 0.18 -6.52 20.86
CA LYS A 147 -0.52 -7.55 20.09
C LYS A 147 0.28 -7.92 18.85
N LEU A 148 0.29 -9.21 18.49
CA LEU A 148 0.93 -9.68 17.26
C LEU A 148 0.21 -9.11 16.03
N LEU A 149 0.88 -8.21 15.33
CA LEU A 149 0.32 -7.45 14.22
C LEU A 149 0.03 -8.32 12.99
N SER A 150 0.77 -9.40 12.75
CA SER A 150 0.55 -10.30 11.62
C SER A 150 -0.64 -11.27 11.79
N ASN A 151 -1.35 -11.22 12.92
CA ASN A 151 -2.57 -11.99 13.09
C ASN A 151 -3.71 -11.46 12.22
N ALA A 152 -4.60 -12.37 11.79
CA ALA A 152 -5.89 -11.98 11.25
C ALA A 152 -6.72 -11.24 12.31
N THR A 153 -7.33 -10.16 11.91
CA THR A 153 -8.30 -9.41 12.71
C THR A 153 -9.66 -10.13 12.73
N PHE A 154 -10.60 -9.62 13.50
CA PHE A 154 -12.02 -10.06 13.41
C PHE A 154 -12.81 -9.33 12.32
N LEU A 155 -12.17 -8.45 11.54
CA LEU A 155 -12.77 -7.75 10.40
C LEU A 155 -12.73 -8.64 9.16
N SER A 156 -13.87 -8.80 8.50
CA SER A 156 -13.96 -9.53 7.24
C SER A 156 -13.54 -8.69 6.04
N ILE A 157 -13.34 -9.32 4.90
CA ILE A 157 -13.13 -8.60 3.64
C ILE A 157 -14.34 -7.68 3.31
N ASP A 158 -15.55 -8.06 3.71
CA ASP A 158 -16.76 -7.25 3.52
C ASP A 158 -16.75 -5.96 4.38
N ASP A 159 -16.06 -5.96 5.52
CA ASP A 159 -15.92 -4.79 6.40
C ASP A 159 -14.89 -3.78 5.89
N ALA A 160 -13.86 -4.25 5.19
CA ALA A 160 -12.70 -3.45 4.80
C ALA A 160 -13.04 -2.20 3.96
N PRO A 161 -13.89 -2.25 2.90
CA PRO A 161 -14.23 -1.06 2.12
C PRO A 161 -14.98 -0.01 2.94
N ALA A 162 -15.91 -0.44 3.80
CA ALA A 162 -16.67 0.47 4.64
C ALA A 162 -15.79 1.11 5.73
N LEU A 163 -14.85 0.35 6.30
CA LEU A 163 -13.87 0.86 7.25
C LEU A 163 -13.00 1.92 6.58
N ALA A 164 -12.34 1.60 5.46
CA ALA A 164 -11.49 2.56 4.78
C ALA A 164 -12.25 3.85 4.40
N ALA A 165 -13.46 3.72 3.87
CA ALA A 165 -14.30 4.86 3.47
C ALA A 165 -14.69 5.77 4.65
N ARG A 166 -14.90 5.24 5.87
CA ARG A 166 -15.19 6.06 7.07
C ARG A 166 -14.08 7.06 7.39
N TYR A 167 -12.84 6.72 7.07
CA TYR A 167 -11.67 7.57 7.28
C TYR A 167 -11.23 8.29 5.99
N GLY A 168 -12.12 8.33 4.96
CA GLY A 168 -11.86 9.02 3.70
C GLY A 168 -10.88 8.30 2.77
N GLY A 169 -10.52 7.06 3.09
CA GLY A 169 -9.64 6.19 2.32
C GLY A 169 -10.38 5.24 1.39
N PHE A 170 -9.62 4.37 0.78
CA PHE A 170 -10.11 3.24 -0.02
C PHE A 170 -9.20 2.03 0.18
N CYS A 171 -9.66 0.85 -0.21
CA CYS A 171 -8.85 -0.36 -0.14
C CYS A 171 -8.94 -1.19 -1.41
N TYR A 172 -7.97 -2.08 -1.57
CA TYR A 172 -7.90 -3.06 -2.64
C TYR A 172 -7.23 -4.35 -2.15
N PRO A 173 -7.55 -5.52 -2.77
CA PRO A 173 -6.88 -6.78 -2.45
C PRO A 173 -5.39 -6.72 -2.78
N ALA A 174 -4.54 -7.06 -1.80
CA ALA A 174 -3.11 -7.14 -1.92
C ALA A 174 -2.69 -8.43 -2.64
N HIS A 175 -1.59 -8.37 -3.40
CA HIS A 175 -0.85 -9.50 -4.01
C HIS A 175 -1.73 -10.74 -4.27
N ILE A 176 -2.81 -10.55 -5.07
CA ILE A 176 -3.86 -11.55 -5.28
C ILE A 176 -3.35 -12.90 -5.83
N ASP A 177 -2.18 -12.91 -6.43
CA ASP A 177 -1.51 -14.05 -7.06
C ASP A 177 -0.64 -14.90 -6.11
N ARG A 178 -0.54 -14.53 -4.83
CA ARG A 178 0.17 -15.34 -3.82
C ARG A 178 -0.62 -16.57 -3.42
N ASP A 179 0.10 -17.65 -3.07
CA ASP A 179 -0.48 -18.93 -2.66
C ASP A 179 -1.07 -18.91 -1.25
N SER A 180 -0.85 -17.82 -0.49
CA SER A 180 -1.39 -17.59 0.86
C SER A 180 -1.63 -16.11 1.09
N MET A 181 -2.44 -15.78 2.07
CA MET A 181 -2.77 -14.39 2.47
C MET A 181 -3.28 -13.54 1.31
N SER A 182 -3.92 -14.17 0.33
CA SER A 182 -4.47 -13.52 -0.85
C SER A 182 -5.92 -13.87 -1.07
N VAL A 183 -6.65 -12.98 -1.75
CA VAL A 183 -8.08 -13.20 -2.02
C VAL A 183 -8.32 -14.42 -2.90
N LEU A 184 -7.42 -14.73 -3.85
CA LEU A 184 -7.57 -15.90 -4.70
C LEU A 184 -7.27 -17.20 -3.96
N ALA A 185 -6.31 -17.20 -3.02
CA ALA A 185 -6.01 -18.37 -2.20
C ALA A 185 -7.13 -18.65 -1.18
N ALA A 186 -7.70 -17.62 -0.57
CA ALA A 186 -8.71 -17.75 0.45
C ALA A 186 -10.12 -17.99 -0.12
N LEU A 187 -10.52 -17.27 -1.17
CA LEU A 187 -11.89 -17.26 -1.70
C LEU A 187 -12.01 -17.84 -3.12
N GLY A 188 -10.91 -18.01 -3.83
CA GLY A 188 -10.89 -18.51 -5.21
C GLY A 188 -11.16 -17.43 -6.27
N GLU A 189 -11.72 -16.30 -5.90
CA GLU A 189 -12.04 -15.17 -6.79
C GLU A 189 -12.02 -13.84 -6.02
N VAL A 190 -11.95 -12.74 -6.75
CA VAL A 190 -12.19 -11.39 -6.20
C VAL A 190 -13.71 -11.15 -6.17
N PRO A 191 -14.34 -10.91 -4.99
CA PRO A 191 -15.78 -10.81 -4.89
C PRO A 191 -16.36 -9.60 -5.63
N ASP A 192 -17.22 -9.84 -6.62
CA ASP A 192 -17.81 -8.78 -7.45
C ASP A 192 -18.69 -7.81 -6.66
N HIS A 193 -19.36 -8.29 -5.60
CA HIS A 193 -20.27 -7.48 -4.80
C HIS A 193 -19.56 -6.37 -4.00
N LEU A 194 -18.25 -6.50 -3.78
CA LEU A 194 -17.44 -5.48 -3.09
C LEU A 194 -17.01 -4.32 -3.99
N GLY A 195 -17.18 -4.48 -5.33
CA GLY A 195 -16.95 -3.39 -6.27
C GLY A 195 -15.51 -2.91 -6.36
N PHE A 196 -14.54 -3.77 -6.10
CA PHE A 196 -13.13 -3.39 -6.28
C PHE A 196 -12.84 -3.04 -7.74
N HIS A 197 -12.13 -1.94 -7.94
CA HIS A 197 -11.66 -1.48 -9.25
C HIS A 197 -10.15 -1.63 -9.42
N THR A 198 -9.46 -2.00 -8.37
CA THR A 198 -8.00 -2.12 -8.31
C THR A 198 -7.64 -3.42 -7.63
N VAL A 199 -6.58 -4.07 -8.09
CA VAL A 199 -5.95 -5.24 -7.46
C VAL A 199 -4.44 -5.10 -7.55
N GLU A 200 -3.74 -5.67 -6.57
CA GLU A 200 -2.28 -5.78 -6.63
C GLU A 200 -1.89 -7.19 -7.07
N ILE A 201 -0.93 -7.28 -7.99
CA ILE A 201 -0.34 -8.52 -8.49
C ILE A 201 1.16 -8.47 -8.24
N ALA A 202 1.68 -9.42 -7.47
CA ALA A 202 3.10 -9.47 -7.10
C ALA A 202 3.99 -9.88 -8.27
N ASP A 203 3.55 -10.84 -9.10
CA ASP A 203 4.29 -11.36 -10.26
C ASP A 203 3.39 -11.38 -11.50
N PRO A 204 3.25 -10.22 -12.20
CA PRO A 204 2.41 -10.14 -13.41
C PRO A 204 2.84 -11.08 -14.53
N GLU A 205 4.15 -11.35 -14.67
CA GLU A 205 4.65 -12.25 -15.72
C GLU A 205 4.12 -13.67 -15.49
N LYS A 206 4.20 -14.17 -14.26
CA LYS A 206 3.67 -15.47 -13.87
C LYS A 206 2.15 -15.50 -13.93
N PHE A 207 1.49 -14.44 -13.45
CA PHE A 207 0.03 -14.37 -13.38
C PHE A 207 -0.63 -14.40 -14.75
N PHE A 208 -0.06 -13.70 -15.74
CA PHE A 208 -0.58 -13.60 -17.11
C PHE A 208 0.04 -14.62 -18.08
N ILE A 209 0.88 -15.52 -17.62
CA ILE A 209 1.59 -16.47 -18.47
C ILE A 209 0.64 -17.29 -19.36
N GLY A 210 0.92 -17.39 -20.65
CA GLY A 210 0.13 -18.17 -21.61
C GLY A 210 -1.28 -17.62 -21.84
N GLY A 211 -1.53 -16.34 -21.55
CA GLY A 211 -2.83 -15.68 -21.69
C GLY A 211 -3.83 -16.00 -20.57
N ARG A 212 -3.35 -16.60 -19.48
CA ARG A 212 -4.16 -16.76 -18.26
C ARG A 212 -4.59 -15.39 -17.74
N ASN A 213 -5.74 -15.33 -17.06
CA ASN A 213 -6.24 -14.13 -16.39
C ASN A 213 -6.32 -12.87 -17.29
N ALA A 214 -6.33 -13.02 -18.64
CA ALA A 214 -6.30 -11.91 -19.58
C ALA A 214 -7.47 -10.92 -19.45
N SER A 215 -8.55 -11.30 -18.78
CA SER A 215 -9.69 -10.42 -18.47
C SER A 215 -9.48 -9.47 -17.30
N TYR A 216 -8.44 -9.70 -16.47
CA TYR A 216 -8.19 -8.85 -15.31
C TYR A 216 -7.91 -7.39 -15.66
N PRO A 217 -7.05 -7.05 -16.63
CA PRO A 217 -6.82 -5.66 -17.02
C PRO A 217 -8.04 -4.96 -17.63
N GLU A 218 -9.03 -5.72 -18.11
CA GLU A 218 -10.30 -5.15 -18.58
C GLU A 218 -11.24 -4.79 -17.41
N LYS A 219 -11.07 -5.47 -16.27
CA LYS A 219 -11.92 -5.35 -15.08
C LYS A 219 -11.29 -4.48 -13.98
N TYR A 220 -9.97 -4.53 -13.84
CA TYR A 220 -9.25 -3.92 -12.73
C TYR A 220 -8.08 -3.05 -13.22
N HIS A 221 -7.81 -1.99 -12.48
CA HIS A 221 -6.50 -1.35 -12.48
C HIS A 221 -5.51 -2.27 -11.78
N ILE A 222 -4.43 -2.64 -12.46
CA ILE A 222 -3.40 -3.52 -11.93
C ILE A 222 -2.31 -2.67 -11.31
N LEU A 223 -2.03 -2.89 -10.04
CA LEU A 223 -0.85 -2.36 -9.35
C LEU A 223 0.18 -3.49 -9.21
N THR A 224 1.45 -3.12 -9.28
CA THR A 224 2.57 -3.99 -8.95
C THR A 224 3.44 -3.23 -7.97
N CYS A 225 3.60 -3.81 -6.77
CA CYS A 225 4.33 -3.22 -5.67
C CYS A 225 5.34 -4.24 -5.13
N SER A 226 6.34 -3.78 -4.37
CA SER A 226 7.39 -4.66 -3.88
C SER A 226 6.94 -5.54 -2.71
N ASP A 227 6.01 -5.04 -1.88
CA ASP A 227 5.71 -5.61 -0.57
C ASP A 227 7.00 -5.79 0.25
N ALA A 228 7.82 -4.72 0.24
CA ALA A 228 9.17 -4.75 0.81
C ALA A 228 9.13 -4.88 2.32
N HIS A 229 9.84 -5.89 2.82
CA HIS A 229 10.05 -6.16 4.25
C HIS A 229 11.54 -6.07 4.63
N ARG A 230 12.40 -5.78 3.66
CA ARG A 230 13.86 -5.67 3.81
C ARG A 230 14.42 -4.60 2.89
N THR A 231 15.53 -4.04 3.28
CA THR A 231 16.16 -2.91 2.58
C THR A 231 16.56 -3.24 1.15
N GLU A 232 16.98 -4.48 0.87
CA GLU A 232 17.35 -4.92 -0.48
C GLU A 232 16.17 -4.87 -1.46
N ALA A 233 14.94 -5.07 -0.96
CA ALA A 233 13.74 -5.04 -1.81
C ALA A 233 13.38 -3.61 -2.26
N LEU A 234 13.88 -2.58 -1.58
CA LEU A 234 13.70 -1.18 -1.97
C LEU A 234 14.71 -0.70 -3.01
N LEU A 235 15.80 -1.44 -3.20
CA LEU A 235 16.84 -1.05 -4.16
C LEU A 235 16.50 -1.60 -5.55
N PRO A 236 16.78 -0.83 -6.63
CA PRO A 236 16.63 -1.34 -7.98
C PRO A 236 17.51 -2.57 -8.15
N ASP A 237 16.93 -3.62 -8.69
CA ASP A 237 17.67 -4.87 -8.96
C ASP A 237 18.84 -4.56 -9.88
N ALA A 238 20.08 -4.80 -9.41
CA ALA A 238 21.31 -4.54 -10.16
C ALA A 238 21.39 -5.36 -11.46
N SER A 239 20.46 -6.31 -11.70
CA SER A 239 20.35 -7.09 -12.93
C SER A 239 19.61 -6.38 -14.06
N HIS A 240 18.99 -5.20 -13.79
CA HIS A 240 18.23 -4.39 -14.76
C HIS A 240 18.83 -3.01 -15.02
N ALA A 241 20.06 -2.76 -14.58
CA ALA A 241 20.81 -1.52 -14.83
C ALA A 241 21.62 -1.57 -16.14
#